data_b329a98d8c43d4c2092391f2b61e7cae
#
_entry.id   b329a98d8c43d4c2092391f2b61e7cae
#
_cell.length_a   1.000
_cell.length_b   1.000
_cell.length_c   1.000
_cell.angle_alpha   90.00
_cell.angle_beta   90.00
_cell.angle_gamma   90.00
#
_symmetry.space_group_name_H-M   'P 1'
#
loop_
_entity.id
_entity.type
_entity.pdbx_description
1 polymer ?
#
loop_
_entity_poly.entity_id
_entity_poly.type
_entity_poly.pdbx_seq_one_letter_code
_entity_poly.pdbx_strand_id
1 'polypeptide(L)'
;MQIHSGRFKGLRIKTVKNAPYRPTTSIVRKSLFDILKNISGKNMLDLFSGSGIIGFEALSRGAKTITFVDSSLRVNSLLKMNSILFKEEEINFFKNDVFKFLKSCDSFDYIFADPPYKFNEIDRLIPQAISCLNDDGIFILESSPQEYSISPYRVNEYGDTQLTFWKKN
;
A
#
# COMPACT_ATOMS: atom_id res chain seq x y z
N MET A 1 -12.25 5.27 8.59
CA MET A 1 -12.40 4.16 7.61
C MET A 1 -12.55 2.85 8.38
N GLN A 2 -13.12 1.80 7.77
CA GLN A 2 -13.40 0.53 8.45
C GLN A 2 -12.68 -0.63 7.78
N ILE A 3 -12.12 -1.55 8.57
CA ILE A 3 -11.53 -2.82 8.13
C ILE A 3 -12.65 -3.75 7.67
N HIS A 4 -12.51 -4.34 6.47
CA HIS A 4 -13.58 -5.12 5.82
C HIS A 4 -13.52 -6.62 6.12
N SER A 5 -12.33 -7.17 6.37
CA SER A 5 -12.15 -8.62 6.52
C SER A 5 -11.04 -8.97 7.49
N GLY A 6 -10.94 -10.24 7.86
CA GLY A 6 -9.89 -10.77 8.73
C GLY A 6 -10.18 -10.59 10.22
N ARG A 7 -9.12 -10.75 11.06
CA ARG A 7 -9.21 -10.73 12.53
C ARG A 7 -9.77 -9.44 13.11
N PHE A 8 -9.50 -8.32 12.46
CA PHE A 8 -9.92 -6.98 12.90
C PHE A 8 -11.10 -6.43 12.10
N LYS A 9 -11.88 -7.29 11.45
CA LYS A 9 -13.09 -6.89 10.71
C LYS A 9 -14.01 -6.02 11.55
N GLY A 10 -14.46 -4.89 10.99
CA GLY A 10 -15.33 -3.94 11.67
C GLY A 10 -14.60 -2.85 12.43
N LEU A 11 -13.31 -3.01 12.73
CA LEU A 11 -12.50 -2.00 13.40
C LEU A 11 -12.44 -0.72 12.58
N ARG A 12 -12.56 0.43 13.23
CA ARG A 12 -12.50 1.74 12.59
C ARG A 12 -11.18 2.44 12.88
N ILE A 13 -10.42 2.72 11.83
CA ILE A 13 -9.23 3.57 11.91
C ILE A 13 -9.59 5.04 11.70
N LYS A 14 -8.85 5.91 12.39
CA LYS A 14 -8.94 7.36 12.22
C LYS A 14 -8.31 7.76 10.88
N THR A 15 -8.82 8.86 10.30
CA THR A 15 -8.29 9.46 9.07
C THR A 15 -7.98 10.93 9.28
N VAL A 16 -7.13 11.50 8.45
CA VAL A 16 -6.86 12.94 8.46
C VAL A 16 -8.06 13.65 7.84
N LYS A 17 -8.71 14.55 8.58
CA LYS A 17 -9.74 15.44 8.02
C LYS A 17 -9.09 16.35 6.96
N ASN A 18 -9.76 16.54 5.83
CA ASN A 18 -9.30 17.37 4.71
C ASN A 18 -7.91 16.95 4.18
N ALA A 19 -7.63 15.66 4.20
CA ALA A 19 -6.41 15.14 3.60
C ALA A 19 -6.41 15.42 2.08
N PRO A 20 -5.29 15.85 1.50
CA PRO A 20 -5.19 16.16 0.07
C PRO A 20 -5.15 14.89 -0.81
N TYR A 21 -5.50 13.74 -0.27
CA TYR A 21 -5.55 12.46 -0.98
C TYR A 21 -6.99 11.93 -1.04
N ARG A 22 -7.32 11.27 -2.13
CA ARG A 22 -8.57 10.51 -2.27
C ARG A 22 -8.39 9.17 -1.58
N PRO A 23 -9.25 8.81 -0.61
CA PRO A 23 -9.12 7.51 0.03
C PRO A 23 -9.43 6.40 -0.98
N THR A 24 -8.60 5.35 -1.01
CA THR A 24 -8.90 4.10 -1.72
C THR A 24 -10.32 3.63 -1.40
N THR A 25 -11.15 3.51 -2.41
CA THR A 25 -12.56 3.15 -2.22
C THR A 25 -12.71 1.74 -1.68
N SER A 26 -13.87 1.45 -1.07
CA SER A 26 -14.17 0.09 -0.58
C SER A 26 -14.12 -0.97 -1.68
N ILE A 27 -14.55 -0.60 -2.89
CA ILE A 27 -14.59 -1.49 -4.06
C ILE A 27 -13.16 -1.82 -4.51
N VAL A 28 -12.32 -0.80 -4.67
CA VAL A 28 -10.91 -0.97 -5.07
C VAL A 28 -10.15 -1.81 -4.04
N ARG A 29 -10.31 -1.51 -2.74
CA ARG A 29 -9.68 -2.26 -1.67
C ARG A 29 -10.14 -3.72 -1.63
N LYS A 30 -11.44 -3.99 -1.76
CA LYS A 30 -11.95 -5.37 -1.84
C LYS A 30 -11.32 -6.10 -3.01
N SER A 31 -11.34 -5.49 -4.20
CA SER A 31 -10.79 -6.08 -5.41
C SER A 31 -9.28 -6.35 -5.30
N LEU A 32 -8.51 -5.41 -4.71
CA LEU A 32 -7.09 -5.62 -4.44
C LEU A 32 -6.84 -6.93 -3.70
N PHE A 33 -7.51 -7.12 -2.56
CA PHE A 33 -7.29 -8.32 -1.74
C PHE A 33 -7.91 -9.58 -2.34
N ASP A 34 -8.96 -9.48 -3.15
CA ASP A 34 -9.51 -10.62 -3.92
C ASP A 34 -8.51 -11.09 -5.00
N ILE A 35 -7.74 -10.15 -5.60
CA ILE A 35 -6.67 -10.46 -6.57
C ILE A 35 -5.47 -11.07 -5.88
N LEU A 36 -5.01 -10.51 -4.75
CA LEU A 36 -3.86 -11.02 -4.00
C LEU A 36 -4.14 -12.38 -3.34
N LYS A 37 -5.41 -12.75 -3.15
CA LYS A 37 -5.89 -14.01 -2.56
C LYS A 37 -5.34 -14.28 -1.18
N ASN A 38 -4.11 -14.80 -1.09
CA ASN A 38 -3.49 -15.17 0.19
C ASN A 38 -2.34 -14.23 0.55
N ILE A 39 -2.57 -13.39 1.56
CA ILE A 39 -1.56 -12.49 2.13
C ILE A 39 -1.02 -13.00 3.47
N SER A 40 -1.53 -14.12 3.97
CA SER A 40 -1.13 -14.69 5.26
C SER A 40 0.36 -15.02 5.30
N GLY A 41 1.05 -14.57 6.34
CA GLY A 41 2.48 -14.77 6.54
C GLY A 41 3.39 -13.92 5.63
N LYS A 42 2.84 -13.03 4.81
CA LYS A 42 3.56 -12.20 3.85
C LYS A 42 3.98 -10.85 4.44
N ASN A 43 5.11 -10.32 3.97
CA ASN A 43 5.59 -8.98 4.30
C ASN A 43 5.10 -7.99 3.24
N MET A 44 4.47 -6.90 3.67
CA MET A 44 3.95 -5.88 2.77
C MET A 44 4.50 -4.50 3.09
N LEU A 45 4.85 -3.76 2.04
CA LEU A 45 5.21 -2.35 2.07
C LEU A 45 4.05 -1.51 1.52
N ASP A 46 3.67 -0.49 2.28
CA ASP A 46 2.62 0.49 1.91
C ASP A 46 3.28 1.86 1.73
N LEU A 47 3.51 2.25 0.48
CA LEU A 47 4.11 3.52 0.07
C LEU A 47 3.03 4.59 -0.09
N PHE A 48 3.35 5.83 0.27
CA PHE A 48 2.36 6.93 0.32
C PHE A 48 1.18 6.56 1.21
N SER A 49 1.46 6.00 2.38
CA SER A 49 0.54 5.22 3.21
C SER A 49 -0.75 5.95 3.63
N GLY A 50 -0.75 7.28 3.69
CA GLY A 50 -1.92 8.08 4.01
C GLY A 50 -2.63 7.63 5.30
N SER A 51 -3.85 7.13 5.20
CA SER A 51 -4.59 6.60 6.36
C SER A 51 -4.06 5.25 6.86
N GLY A 52 -3.26 4.53 6.06
CA GLY A 52 -2.79 3.18 6.32
C GLY A 52 -3.85 2.09 6.11
N ILE A 53 -4.98 2.42 5.48
CA ILE A 53 -6.10 1.48 5.39
C ILE A 53 -5.72 0.20 4.64
N ILE A 54 -4.85 0.26 3.64
CA ILE A 54 -4.38 -0.91 2.89
C ILE A 54 -3.51 -1.79 3.79
N GLY A 55 -2.49 -1.23 4.44
CA GLY A 55 -1.62 -1.98 5.33
C GLY A 55 -2.37 -2.57 6.54
N PHE A 56 -3.27 -1.82 7.17
CA PHE A 56 -4.09 -2.34 8.28
C PHE A 56 -5.10 -3.41 7.84
N GLU A 57 -5.67 -3.31 6.65
CA GLU A 57 -6.50 -4.39 6.07
C GLU A 57 -5.66 -5.64 5.80
N ALA A 58 -4.41 -5.49 5.32
CA ALA A 58 -3.47 -6.59 5.11
C ALA A 58 -3.14 -7.31 6.42
N LEU A 59 -2.82 -6.58 7.49
CA LEU A 59 -2.64 -7.17 8.84
C LEU A 59 -3.87 -7.95 9.29
N SER A 60 -5.04 -7.37 9.13
CA SER A 60 -6.30 -8.02 9.47
C SER A 60 -6.49 -9.34 8.74
N ARG A 61 -5.98 -9.46 7.53
CA ARG A 61 -6.03 -10.67 6.68
C ARG A 61 -4.85 -11.62 6.91
N GLY A 62 -3.98 -11.34 7.89
CA GLY A 62 -2.92 -12.22 8.33
C GLY A 62 -1.55 -11.94 7.72
N ALA A 63 -1.30 -10.78 7.13
CA ALA A 63 0.05 -10.36 6.79
C ALA A 63 0.95 -10.47 8.03
N LYS A 64 2.20 -10.93 7.84
CA LYS A 64 3.16 -11.08 8.92
C LYS A 64 3.65 -9.73 9.41
N THR A 65 4.06 -8.88 8.47
CA THR A 65 4.65 -7.56 8.76
C THR A 65 4.10 -6.53 7.80
N ILE A 66 3.81 -5.34 8.30
CA ILE A 66 3.51 -4.16 7.48
C ILE A 66 4.54 -3.09 7.75
N THR A 67 5.08 -2.53 6.66
CA THR A 67 5.94 -1.35 6.68
C THR A 67 5.23 -0.19 6.00
N PHE A 68 4.98 0.88 6.76
CA PHE A 68 4.40 2.12 6.27
C PHE A 68 5.48 3.14 5.96
N VAL A 69 5.42 3.76 4.78
CA VAL A 69 6.31 4.85 4.36
C VAL A 69 5.50 6.04 3.88
N ASP A 70 5.67 7.18 4.55
CA ASP A 70 5.07 8.45 4.15
C ASP A 70 5.97 9.61 4.60
N SER A 71 6.08 10.65 3.79
CA SER A 71 6.92 11.81 4.10
C SER A 71 6.31 12.74 5.14
N SER A 72 4.99 12.69 5.34
CA SER A 72 4.24 13.57 6.24
C SER A 72 4.36 13.13 7.69
N LEU A 73 4.83 14.06 8.56
CA LEU A 73 4.83 13.83 10.00
C LEU A 73 3.42 13.57 10.56
N ARG A 74 2.43 14.30 10.04
CA ARG A 74 1.03 14.16 10.45
C ARG A 74 0.48 12.77 10.13
N VAL A 75 0.80 12.25 8.96
CA VAL A 75 0.44 10.88 8.55
C VAL A 75 1.11 9.87 9.47
N ASN A 76 2.41 9.97 9.69
CA ASN A 76 3.13 9.05 10.57
C ASN A 76 2.58 9.03 12.01
N SER A 77 2.20 10.19 12.55
CA SER A 77 1.55 10.28 13.86
C SER A 77 0.19 9.59 13.88
N LEU A 78 -0.59 9.73 12.80
CA LEU A 78 -1.89 9.07 12.64
C LEU A 78 -1.74 7.55 12.54
N LEU A 79 -0.78 7.07 11.76
CA LEU A 79 -0.49 5.64 11.60
C LEU A 79 -0.13 5.00 12.94
N LYS A 80 0.76 5.64 13.71
CA LYS A 80 1.14 5.18 15.07
C LYS A 80 -0.06 5.19 16.03
N MET A 81 -0.94 6.18 15.94
CA MET A 81 -2.16 6.21 16.76
C MET A 81 -3.12 5.07 16.38
N ASN A 82 -3.28 4.80 15.10
CA ASN A 82 -4.14 3.71 14.62
C ASN A 82 -3.55 2.33 14.97
N SER A 83 -2.21 2.18 14.96
CA SER A 83 -1.56 0.90 15.23
C SER A 83 -1.84 0.36 16.64
N ILE A 84 -2.17 1.22 17.61
CA ILE A 84 -2.55 0.81 18.97
C ILE A 84 -3.74 -0.16 18.96
N LEU A 85 -4.58 -0.08 17.91
CA LEU A 85 -5.74 -0.96 17.74
C LEU A 85 -5.35 -2.36 17.22
N PHE A 86 -4.11 -2.55 16.74
CA PHE A 86 -3.57 -3.77 16.15
C PHE A 86 -2.46 -4.33 17.05
N LYS A 87 -2.79 -4.57 18.32
CA LYS A 87 -1.83 -5.12 19.29
C LYS A 87 -1.26 -6.45 18.81
N GLU A 88 0.00 -6.69 19.14
CA GLU A 88 0.75 -7.90 18.82
C GLU A 88 1.12 -8.08 17.34
N GLU A 89 0.81 -7.09 16.48
CA GLU A 89 1.19 -7.11 15.07
C GLU A 89 2.57 -6.44 14.86
N GLU A 90 3.32 -6.96 13.91
CA GLU A 90 4.61 -6.39 13.53
C GLU A 90 4.43 -5.26 12.53
N ILE A 91 4.59 -4.00 12.99
CA ILE A 91 4.33 -2.79 12.21
C ILE A 91 5.53 -1.85 12.28
N ASN A 92 6.07 -1.51 11.11
CA ASN A 92 7.16 -0.56 10.96
C ASN A 92 6.66 0.76 10.37
N PHE A 93 7.22 1.88 10.84
CA PHE A 93 6.84 3.22 10.38
C PHE A 93 8.09 4.00 9.99
N PHE A 94 8.13 4.48 8.75
CA PHE A 94 9.21 5.31 8.25
C PHE A 94 8.65 6.65 7.75
N LYS A 95 9.02 7.73 8.46
CA LYS A 95 8.85 9.08 7.93
C LYS A 95 9.97 9.36 6.95
N ASN A 96 9.76 9.05 5.68
CA ASN A 96 10.79 9.19 4.66
C ASN A 96 10.18 9.54 3.30
N ASP A 97 11.01 10.09 2.42
CA ASP A 97 10.73 10.13 0.99
C ASP A 97 10.78 8.70 0.43
N VAL A 98 9.85 8.35 -0.47
CA VAL A 98 9.72 6.99 -0.99
C VAL A 98 10.95 6.53 -1.76
N PHE A 99 11.58 7.41 -2.55
CA PHE A 99 12.78 7.06 -3.31
C PHE A 99 14.01 6.89 -2.42
N LYS A 100 14.10 7.68 -1.34
CA LYS A 100 15.17 7.50 -0.34
C LYS A 100 15.00 6.17 0.39
N PHE A 101 13.77 5.80 0.73
CA PHE A 101 13.48 4.53 1.39
C PHE A 101 13.81 3.35 0.47
N LEU A 102 13.32 3.36 -0.77
CA LEU A 102 13.52 2.26 -1.74
C LEU A 102 14.99 2.00 -2.12
N LYS A 103 15.91 2.96 -1.91
CA LYS A 103 17.35 2.76 -2.17
C LYS A 103 18.04 1.78 -1.23
N SER A 104 17.48 1.57 -0.03
CA SER A 104 18.12 0.79 1.04
C SER A 104 17.13 -0.04 1.84
N CYS A 105 15.96 -0.35 1.27
CA CYS A 105 14.96 -1.16 1.94
C CYS A 105 15.25 -2.65 1.83
N ASP A 106 14.71 -3.42 2.77
CA ASP A 106 14.62 -4.87 2.66
C ASP A 106 13.66 -5.28 1.52
N SER A 107 13.60 -6.57 1.23
CA SER A 107 12.68 -7.09 0.21
C SER A 107 11.32 -7.43 0.79
N PHE A 108 10.27 -7.26 -0.02
CA PHE A 108 8.88 -7.47 0.34
C PHE A 108 8.18 -8.45 -0.61
N ASP A 109 7.17 -9.17 -0.12
CA ASP A 109 6.32 -10.01 -0.96
C ASP A 109 5.31 -9.16 -1.74
N TYR A 110 4.81 -8.08 -1.13
CA TYR A 110 3.90 -7.14 -1.75
C TYR A 110 4.34 -5.71 -1.47
N ILE A 111 4.29 -4.87 -2.49
CA ILE A 111 4.47 -3.42 -2.38
C ILE A 111 3.23 -2.76 -2.98
N PHE A 112 2.55 -1.92 -2.19
CA PHE A 112 1.44 -1.10 -2.65
C PHE A 112 1.86 0.37 -2.66
N ALA A 113 1.41 1.12 -3.66
CA ALA A 113 1.60 2.56 -3.76
C ALA A 113 0.33 3.25 -4.25
N ASP A 114 -0.07 4.33 -3.58
CA ASP A 114 -1.13 5.26 -3.97
C ASP A 114 -0.58 6.70 -3.94
N PRO A 115 0.25 7.08 -4.93
CA PRO A 115 0.86 8.40 -4.97
C PRO A 115 -0.18 9.50 -5.18
N PRO A 116 0.08 10.74 -4.71
CA PRO A 116 -0.83 11.86 -4.94
C PRO A 116 -0.99 12.16 -6.44
N TYR A 117 -2.16 12.67 -6.84
CA TYR A 117 -2.52 12.93 -8.25
C TYR A 117 -1.49 13.71 -9.09
N LYS A 118 -0.71 14.60 -8.44
CA LYS A 118 0.33 15.40 -9.11
C LYS A 118 1.69 14.70 -9.15
N PHE A 119 1.76 13.43 -8.74
CA PHE A 119 3.01 12.69 -8.76
C PHE A 119 3.36 12.29 -10.20
N ASN A 120 4.46 12.82 -10.71
CA ASN A 120 4.89 12.67 -12.09
C ASN A 120 6.12 11.77 -12.29
N GLU A 121 6.54 11.06 -11.23
CA GLU A 121 7.71 10.18 -11.25
C GLU A 121 7.34 8.68 -11.21
N ILE A 122 6.16 8.32 -11.75
CA ILE A 122 5.67 6.93 -11.74
C ILE A 122 6.62 5.99 -12.48
N ASP A 123 7.10 6.38 -13.66
CA ASP A 123 8.05 5.57 -14.44
C ASP A 123 9.40 5.35 -13.73
N ARG A 124 9.77 6.24 -12.82
CA ARG A 124 10.93 6.06 -11.94
C ARG A 124 10.58 5.18 -10.72
N LEU A 125 9.36 5.26 -10.21
CA LEU A 125 8.90 4.48 -9.06
C LEU A 125 8.83 3.00 -9.36
N ILE A 126 8.27 2.62 -10.51
CA ILE A 126 8.02 1.23 -10.90
C ILE A 126 9.29 0.36 -10.81
N PRO A 127 10.41 0.67 -11.49
CA PRO A 127 11.59 -0.18 -11.44
C PRO A 127 12.22 -0.25 -10.03
N GLN A 128 12.17 0.84 -9.26
CA GLN A 128 12.70 0.84 -7.90
C GLN A 128 11.84 -0.01 -6.95
N ALA A 129 10.52 0.07 -7.07
CA ALA A 129 9.63 -0.79 -6.28
C ALA A 129 9.82 -2.27 -6.65
N ILE A 130 9.92 -2.61 -7.94
CA ILE A 130 10.17 -3.99 -8.39
C ILE A 130 11.50 -4.50 -7.85
N SER A 131 12.56 -3.69 -7.78
CA SER A 131 13.86 -4.10 -7.25
C SER A 131 13.82 -4.49 -5.76
N CYS A 132 12.85 -3.93 -5.00
CA CYS A 132 12.62 -4.23 -3.58
C CYS A 132 11.62 -5.40 -3.36
N LEU A 133 11.26 -6.13 -4.38
CA LEU A 133 10.41 -7.32 -4.23
C LEU A 133 11.26 -8.57 -3.95
N ASN A 134 10.69 -9.50 -3.18
CA ASN A 134 11.13 -10.89 -3.15
C ASN A 134 10.87 -11.55 -4.52
N ASP A 135 11.47 -12.72 -4.77
CA ASP A 135 11.13 -13.54 -5.92
C ASP A 135 9.62 -13.86 -5.89
N ASP A 136 8.95 -13.81 -7.03
CA ASP A 136 7.49 -13.89 -7.17
C ASP A 136 6.69 -12.77 -6.47
N GLY A 137 7.35 -11.77 -5.92
CA GLY A 137 6.72 -10.60 -5.30
C GLY A 137 5.93 -9.75 -6.30
N ILE A 138 4.98 -8.98 -5.81
CA ILE A 138 4.08 -8.17 -6.64
C ILE A 138 4.13 -6.71 -6.19
N PHE A 139 4.38 -5.80 -7.13
CA PHE A 139 4.16 -4.37 -6.97
C PHE A 139 2.79 -3.99 -7.51
N ILE A 140 2.03 -3.23 -6.74
CA ILE A 140 0.69 -2.76 -7.05
C ILE A 140 0.67 -1.23 -6.99
N LEU A 141 0.20 -0.60 -8.06
CA LEU A 141 0.02 0.85 -8.13
C LEU A 141 -1.46 1.18 -8.31
N GLU A 142 -2.00 2.04 -7.43
CA GLU A 142 -3.26 2.73 -7.64
C GLU A 142 -2.99 4.07 -8.31
N SER A 143 -3.66 4.36 -9.43
CA SER A 143 -3.50 5.62 -10.17
C SER A 143 -4.73 5.94 -11.03
N SER A 144 -4.78 7.12 -11.62
CA SER A 144 -5.67 7.35 -12.77
C SER A 144 -5.25 6.47 -13.95
N PRO A 145 -6.19 6.10 -14.86
CA PRO A 145 -5.87 5.32 -16.05
C PRO A 145 -4.77 5.97 -16.89
N GLN A 146 -3.70 5.22 -17.14
CA GLN A 146 -2.55 5.64 -17.95
C GLN A 146 -1.73 4.43 -18.41
N GLU A 147 -0.86 4.68 -19.40
CA GLU A 147 0.14 3.70 -19.85
C GLU A 147 1.47 3.91 -19.11
N TYR A 148 2.31 2.89 -19.09
CA TYR A 148 3.60 2.90 -18.39
C TYR A 148 4.72 2.40 -19.29
N SER A 149 5.94 2.87 -19.04
CA SER A 149 7.15 2.44 -19.78
C SER A 149 7.49 0.97 -19.56
N ILE A 150 7.14 0.39 -18.40
CA ILE A 150 7.30 -1.03 -18.10
C ILE A 150 5.92 -1.69 -18.17
N SER A 151 5.74 -2.64 -19.07
CA SER A 151 4.46 -3.34 -19.26
C SER A 151 4.05 -4.10 -18.00
N PRO A 152 2.85 -3.86 -17.47
CA PRO A 152 2.31 -4.62 -16.36
C PRO A 152 1.83 -6.00 -16.82
N TYR A 153 1.76 -6.97 -15.90
CA TYR A 153 1.13 -8.26 -16.22
C TYR A 153 -0.39 -8.24 -16.03
N ARG A 154 -0.91 -7.23 -15.32
CA ARG A 154 -2.35 -7.10 -15.07
C ARG A 154 -2.74 -5.64 -14.83
N VAL A 155 -3.88 -5.23 -15.36
CA VAL A 155 -4.54 -3.94 -15.10
C VAL A 155 -6.02 -4.21 -14.81
N ASN A 156 -6.55 -3.53 -13.79
CA ASN A 156 -7.97 -3.55 -13.45
C ASN A 156 -8.45 -2.11 -13.27
N GLU A 157 -9.45 -1.71 -14.04
CA GLU A 157 -10.03 -0.35 -14.01
C GLU A 157 -11.28 -0.29 -13.13
N TYR A 158 -11.44 0.83 -12.43
CA TYR A 158 -12.55 1.13 -11.52
C TYR A 158 -12.98 2.59 -11.68
N GLY A 159 -13.68 2.90 -12.76
CA GLY A 159 -14.05 4.27 -13.12
C GLY A 159 -12.84 5.13 -13.46
N ASP A 160 -12.55 6.13 -12.63
CA ASP A 160 -11.42 7.07 -12.79
C ASP A 160 -10.13 6.62 -12.07
N THR A 161 -10.11 5.38 -11.61
CA THR A 161 -8.96 4.75 -10.93
C THR A 161 -8.64 3.38 -11.54
N GLN A 162 -7.37 3.00 -11.56
CA GLN A 162 -6.93 1.65 -11.92
C GLN A 162 -5.97 1.08 -10.88
N LEU A 163 -5.99 -0.25 -10.73
CA LEU A 163 -4.95 -1.03 -10.07
C LEU A 163 -4.10 -1.70 -11.13
N THR A 164 -2.82 -1.42 -11.11
CA THR A 164 -1.85 -1.97 -12.05
C THR A 164 -0.82 -2.81 -11.31
N PHE A 165 -0.46 -3.97 -11.86
CA PHE A 165 0.34 -4.98 -11.18
C PHE A 165 1.57 -5.35 -11.99
N TRP A 166 2.73 -5.37 -11.34
CA TRP A 166 4.00 -5.89 -11.86
C TRP A 166 4.49 -7.01 -10.95
N LYS A 167 5.08 -8.03 -11.55
CA LYS A 167 5.64 -9.17 -10.82
C LYS A 167 7.15 -9.20 -11.02
N LYS A 168 7.91 -9.50 -9.95
CA LYS A 168 9.32 -9.82 -10.06
C LYS A 168 9.45 -11.28 -10.53
N ASN A 169 10.18 -11.49 -11.59
CA ASN A 169 10.51 -12.81 -12.14
C ASN A 169 11.69 -13.42 -11.37
#